data_40724011eea764d1d836906dbca15eee
#
_entry.id   40724011eea764d1d836906dbca15eee
#
_cell.length_a   1.000
_cell.length_b   1.000
_cell.length_c   1.000
_cell.angle_alpha   90.00
_cell.angle_beta   90.00
_cell.angle_gamma   90.00
#
_symmetry.space_group_name_H-M   'P 1'
#
loop_
_entity.id
_entity.type
_entity.pdbx_description
1 polymer ?
#
loop_
_entity_poly.entity_id
_entity_poly.type
_entity_poly.pdbx_seq_one_letter_code
_entity_poly.pdbx_strand_id
1 'polypeptide(L)'
;IHQGEQVRRSTGTTDRRLAEAILGKIRVKIVEGRFFDTLEAKDHTFNDMMDRYLKERSITKAPASRRRDEQCLTHLRSAFGSLNLAEVTPKLLAAYKAKRRETAKPATVNKELGLVRHSFNVAIREWEWCRDNPMQRVCMEKVRNERDRWLSSDEEGRLLAHSAPWLQDIIVFALNTGMRRGEILNLQWQAIDLNRQVLVVMRSKNGEKRTVPLNGRLTDLLKRKASKRAAGSFVFASSAETLFDARNLTRAFRLAATKAALSDFRFHDLRHTFATRLAQAGVDLYKVQRLLGHKTAAMTQRYAHHSPESLREGVLILERVHPQISQNYHNEGGAVGECCASA
;
A
#
# COMPACT_ATOMS: atom_id res chain seq x y z
N ILE A 1 33.23 -37.97 10.23
CA ILE A 1 33.72 -36.62 10.50
C ILE A 1 33.56 -35.84 9.18
N HIS A 2 32.90 -34.70 9.22
CA HIS A 2 32.76 -33.79 8.09
C HIS A 2 33.23 -32.41 8.55
N GLN A 3 34.17 -31.79 7.85
CA GLN A 3 34.78 -30.50 8.20
C GLN A 3 35.26 -30.37 9.66
N GLY A 4 35.72 -31.48 10.26
CA GLY A 4 36.20 -31.51 11.67
C GLY A 4 35.12 -31.80 12.70
N GLU A 5 33.84 -31.78 12.36
CA GLU A 5 32.75 -32.10 13.28
C GLU A 5 32.35 -33.58 13.26
N GLN A 6 32.21 -34.20 14.42
CA GLN A 6 31.72 -35.55 14.57
C GLN A 6 30.25 -35.57 14.97
N VAL A 7 29.37 -35.98 14.04
CA VAL A 7 27.94 -36.13 14.30
C VAL A 7 27.63 -37.57 14.71
N ARG A 8 27.11 -37.78 15.92
CA ARG A 8 26.62 -39.06 16.42
C ARG A 8 25.10 -38.98 16.62
N ARG A 9 24.34 -39.81 15.91
CA ARG A 9 22.89 -39.93 16.09
C ARG A 9 22.47 -41.39 16.00
N SER A 10 21.41 -41.75 16.73
CA SER A 10 20.74 -43.02 16.59
C SER A 10 20.00 -43.07 15.26
N THR A 11 20.08 -44.22 14.54
CA THR A 11 19.28 -44.49 13.36
C THR A 11 17.81 -44.81 13.70
N GLY A 12 17.49 -45.01 15.00
CA GLY A 12 16.16 -45.39 15.49
C GLY A 12 15.73 -46.81 15.11
N THR A 13 16.68 -47.65 14.63
CA THR A 13 16.40 -49.05 14.26
C THR A 13 17.52 -49.95 14.73
N THR A 14 17.19 -51.20 15.04
CA THR A 14 18.12 -52.30 15.30
C THR A 14 18.42 -53.14 14.06
N ASP A 15 17.70 -52.94 12.97
CA ASP A 15 17.95 -53.61 11.72
C ASP A 15 19.15 -52.96 11.03
N ARG A 16 20.22 -53.77 10.81
CA ARG A 16 21.49 -53.35 10.22
C ARG A 16 21.32 -52.84 8.79
N ARG A 17 20.49 -53.53 7.95
CA ARG A 17 20.27 -53.14 6.55
C ARG A 17 19.57 -51.79 6.46
N LEU A 18 18.57 -51.57 7.32
CA LEU A 18 17.86 -50.29 7.38
C LEU A 18 18.76 -49.18 7.91
N ALA A 19 19.62 -49.48 8.91
CA ALA A 19 20.60 -48.54 9.46
C ALA A 19 21.62 -48.09 8.38
N GLU A 20 22.13 -49.05 7.58
CA GLU A 20 23.04 -48.76 6.47
C GLU A 20 22.37 -47.93 5.35
N ALA A 21 21.12 -48.21 5.01
CA ALA A 21 20.34 -47.42 4.07
C ALA A 21 20.10 -45.99 4.57
N ILE A 22 19.80 -45.80 5.88
CA ILE A 22 19.67 -44.50 6.52
C ILE A 22 21.00 -43.73 6.49
N LEU A 23 22.12 -44.41 6.79
CA LEU A 23 23.46 -43.83 6.75
C LEU A 23 23.83 -43.38 5.31
N GLY A 24 23.49 -44.19 4.30
CA GLY A 24 23.66 -43.80 2.89
C GLY A 24 22.92 -42.54 2.53
N LYS A 25 21.64 -42.43 2.93
CA LYS A 25 20.83 -41.22 2.73
C LYS A 25 21.39 -39.99 3.47
N ILE A 26 21.93 -40.21 4.67
CA ILE A 26 22.58 -39.13 5.45
C ILE A 26 23.86 -38.67 4.74
N ARG A 27 24.71 -39.60 4.26
CA ARG A 27 25.94 -39.27 3.49
C ARG A 27 25.62 -38.43 2.25
N VAL A 28 24.60 -38.82 1.48
CA VAL A 28 24.15 -38.04 0.32
C VAL A 28 23.74 -36.63 0.75
N LYS A 29 22.93 -36.47 1.82
CA LYS A 29 22.53 -35.17 2.34
C LYS A 29 23.71 -34.33 2.83
N ILE A 30 24.74 -34.95 3.41
CA ILE A 30 25.98 -34.26 3.83
C ILE A 30 26.72 -33.74 2.60
N VAL A 31 26.89 -34.55 1.56
CA VAL A 31 27.55 -34.14 0.32
C VAL A 31 26.77 -33.01 -0.39
N GLU A 32 25.44 -33.06 -0.33
CA GLU A 32 24.57 -32.01 -0.87
C GLU A 32 24.48 -30.75 0.02
N GLY A 33 25.17 -30.74 1.17
CA GLY A 33 25.13 -29.65 2.15
C GLY A 33 23.78 -29.50 2.89
N ARG A 34 22.85 -30.46 2.73
CA ARG A 34 21.48 -30.40 3.28
C ARG A 34 21.35 -30.95 4.70
N PHE A 35 22.36 -31.63 5.20
CA PHE A 35 22.28 -32.33 6.47
C PHE A 35 22.36 -31.36 7.67
N PHE A 36 23.33 -30.47 7.64
CA PHE A 36 23.55 -29.50 8.73
C PHE A 36 22.46 -28.43 8.78
N ASP A 37 22.03 -27.92 7.62
CA ASP A 37 20.91 -26.96 7.53
C ASP A 37 19.60 -27.50 8.15
N THR A 38 19.40 -28.85 8.05
CA THR A 38 18.23 -29.50 8.67
C THR A 38 18.38 -29.60 10.19
N LEU A 39 19.60 -29.60 10.72
CA LEU A 39 19.87 -29.61 12.15
C LEU A 39 19.59 -28.24 12.75
N GLU A 40 20.16 -27.19 12.22
CA GLU A 40 19.89 -25.80 12.61
C GLU A 40 18.38 -25.49 12.65
N ALA A 41 17.65 -25.86 11.58
CA ALA A 41 16.21 -25.67 11.52
C ALA A 41 15.42 -26.46 12.61
N LYS A 42 15.99 -27.53 13.18
CA LYS A 42 15.38 -28.30 14.26
C LYS A 42 15.72 -27.74 15.63
N ASP A 43 16.84 -27.05 15.75
CA ASP A 43 17.32 -26.51 17.02
C ASP A 43 16.66 -25.15 17.36
N HIS A 44 16.05 -24.50 16.38
CA HIS A 44 15.34 -23.23 16.55
C HIS A 44 13.83 -23.35 16.37
N THR A 45 13.07 -22.80 17.30
CA THR A 45 11.60 -22.72 17.21
C THR A 45 11.15 -21.52 16.38
N PHE A 46 9.89 -21.54 15.95
CA PHE A 46 9.27 -20.39 15.33
C PHE A 46 9.27 -19.16 16.24
N ASN A 47 9.10 -19.36 17.57
CA ASN A 47 9.21 -18.28 18.54
C ASN A 47 10.61 -17.67 18.55
N ASP A 48 11.67 -18.48 18.57
CA ASP A 48 13.05 -17.99 18.56
C ASP A 48 13.32 -17.13 17.32
N MET A 49 12.88 -17.61 16.15
CA MET A 49 12.98 -16.86 14.89
C MET A 49 12.25 -15.50 14.97
N MET A 50 11.05 -15.48 15.52
CA MET A 50 10.26 -14.25 15.57
C MET A 50 10.76 -13.29 16.63
N ASP A 51 11.29 -13.77 17.76
CA ASP A 51 11.90 -12.93 18.79
C ASP A 51 13.16 -12.24 18.26
N ARG A 52 14.02 -12.98 17.58
CA ARG A 52 15.19 -12.43 16.91
C ARG A 52 14.79 -11.44 15.81
N TYR A 53 13.77 -11.77 15.02
CA TYR A 53 13.24 -10.88 13.97
C TYR A 53 12.72 -9.55 14.53
N LEU A 54 11.96 -9.57 15.62
CA LEU A 54 11.48 -8.34 16.26
C LEU A 54 12.63 -7.49 16.77
N LYS A 55 13.63 -8.11 17.36
CA LYS A 55 14.79 -7.44 17.97
C LYS A 55 15.72 -6.83 16.91
N GLU A 56 15.99 -7.54 15.82
CA GLU A 56 16.99 -7.13 14.83
C GLU A 56 16.38 -6.40 13.62
N ARG A 57 15.19 -6.81 13.17
CA ARG A 57 14.59 -6.33 11.90
C ARG A 57 13.38 -5.44 12.08
N SER A 58 12.48 -5.80 12.99
CA SER A 58 11.28 -5.00 13.18
C SER A 58 11.58 -3.66 13.88
N ILE A 59 12.61 -3.62 14.72
CA ILE A 59 13.04 -2.40 15.41
C ILE A 59 13.47 -1.28 14.45
N THR A 60 14.03 -1.62 13.29
CA THR A 60 14.46 -0.65 12.27
C THR A 60 13.30 -0.07 11.44
N LYS A 61 12.11 -0.66 11.58
CA LYS A 61 10.91 -0.22 10.86
C LYS A 61 10.27 0.98 11.53
N ALA A 62 9.46 1.71 10.75
CA ALA A 62 8.60 2.77 11.29
C ALA A 62 7.70 2.22 12.44
N PRO A 63 7.42 3.00 13.50
CA PRO A 63 6.68 2.53 14.68
C PRO A 63 5.34 1.86 14.37
N ALA A 64 4.60 2.37 13.37
CA ALA A 64 3.34 1.78 12.94
C ALA A 64 3.52 0.40 12.28
N SER A 65 4.63 0.16 11.59
CA SER A 65 4.96 -1.12 10.97
C SER A 65 5.39 -2.15 12.03
N ARG A 66 6.22 -1.72 12.99
CA ARG A 66 6.60 -2.54 14.13
C ARG A 66 5.37 -3.02 14.92
N ARG A 67 4.48 -2.10 15.30
CA ARG A 67 3.23 -2.44 16.00
C ARG A 67 2.37 -3.43 15.20
N ARG A 68 2.39 -3.35 13.88
CA ARG A 68 1.68 -4.30 13.02
C ARG A 68 2.33 -5.68 13.03
N ASP A 69 3.65 -5.76 13.01
CA ASP A 69 4.36 -7.03 13.14
C ASP A 69 4.00 -7.70 14.49
N GLU A 70 4.00 -6.96 15.59
CA GLU A 70 3.59 -7.43 16.92
C GLU A 70 2.14 -7.96 16.93
N GLN A 71 1.21 -7.24 16.29
CA GLN A 71 -0.19 -7.68 16.14
C GLN A 71 -0.34 -8.97 15.32
N CYS A 72 0.42 -9.10 14.22
CA CYS A 72 0.42 -10.32 13.43
C CYS A 72 0.95 -11.51 14.22
N LEU A 73 1.95 -11.28 15.06
CA LEU A 73 2.58 -12.32 15.87
C LEU A 73 1.65 -12.98 16.85
N THR A 74 0.68 -12.29 17.42
CA THR A 74 -0.27 -12.87 18.38
C THR A 74 -0.94 -14.13 17.81
N HIS A 75 -1.37 -14.09 16.56
CA HIS A 75 -2.02 -15.22 15.89
C HIS A 75 -1.00 -16.26 15.39
N LEU A 76 0.15 -15.82 14.91
CA LEU A 76 1.18 -16.71 14.39
C LEU A 76 1.83 -17.54 15.50
N ARG A 77 2.09 -16.94 16.66
CA ARG A 77 2.64 -17.65 17.84
C ARG A 77 1.69 -18.71 18.36
N SER A 78 0.40 -18.41 18.39
CA SER A 78 -0.63 -19.40 18.78
C SER A 78 -0.67 -20.60 17.83
N ALA A 79 -0.32 -20.42 16.55
CA ALA A 79 -0.40 -21.48 15.55
C ALA A 79 0.92 -22.27 15.39
N PHE A 80 2.06 -21.60 15.51
CA PHE A 80 3.36 -22.17 15.13
C PHE A 80 4.44 -22.03 16.23
N GLY A 81 4.20 -21.27 17.26
CA GLY A 81 5.23 -20.80 18.20
C GLY A 81 6.14 -21.89 18.76
N SER A 82 5.59 -23.05 19.14
CA SER A 82 6.32 -24.19 19.71
C SER A 82 6.95 -25.12 18.67
N LEU A 83 6.58 -24.97 17.39
CA LEU A 83 7.14 -25.81 16.32
C LEU A 83 8.56 -25.38 16.02
N ASN A 84 9.44 -26.33 15.74
CA ASN A 84 10.74 -26.00 15.17
C ASN A 84 10.60 -25.58 13.70
N LEU A 85 11.59 -24.86 13.17
CA LEU A 85 11.51 -24.31 11.82
C LEU A 85 11.38 -25.37 10.73
N ALA A 86 11.89 -26.58 10.95
CA ALA A 86 11.75 -27.70 10.00
C ALA A 86 10.32 -28.28 9.98
N GLU A 87 9.54 -28.09 11.04
CA GLU A 87 8.15 -28.54 11.14
C GLU A 87 7.17 -27.54 10.51
N VAL A 88 7.55 -26.28 10.32
CA VAL A 88 6.71 -25.27 9.66
C VAL A 88 6.65 -25.56 8.16
N THR A 89 5.75 -26.42 7.77
CA THR A 89 5.61 -26.88 6.38
C THR A 89 4.63 -26.05 5.56
N PRO A 90 4.71 -26.06 4.21
CA PRO A 90 3.71 -25.44 3.35
C PRO A 90 2.27 -25.91 3.62
N LYS A 91 2.10 -27.19 4.00
CA LYS A 91 0.80 -27.79 4.36
C LYS A 91 0.21 -27.11 5.60
N LEU A 92 1.02 -26.92 6.66
CA LEU A 92 0.58 -26.24 7.88
C LEU A 92 0.24 -24.77 7.63
N LEU A 93 1.05 -24.07 6.83
CA LEU A 93 0.77 -22.69 6.46
C LEU A 93 -0.51 -22.54 5.63
N ALA A 94 -0.78 -23.49 4.72
CA ALA A 94 -2.02 -23.53 3.97
C ALA A 94 -3.25 -23.82 4.87
N ALA A 95 -3.12 -24.72 5.83
CA ALA A 95 -4.14 -25.00 6.82
C ALA A 95 -4.42 -23.80 7.74
N TYR A 96 -3.35 -23.10 8.20
CA TYR A 96 -3.49 -21.84 8.95
C TYR A 96 -4.23 -20.79 8.13
N LYS A 97 -3.85 -20.62 6.85
CA LYS A 97 -4.51 -19.68 5.93
C LYS A 97 -6.01 -19.98 5.84
N ALA A 98 -6.40 -21.24 5.61
CA ALA A 98 -7.80 -21.65 5.49
C ALA A 98 -8.57 -21.32 6.78
N LYS A 99 -8.10 -21.80 7.93
CA LYS A 99 -8.71 -21.53 9.23
C LYS A 99 -8.80 -20.05 9.56
N ARG A 100 -7.74 -19.29 9.28
CA ARG A 100 -7.69 -17.84 9.58
C ARG A 100 -8.63 -17.02 8.71
N ARG A 101 -8.97 -17.51 7.50
CA ARG A 101 -9.95 -16.91 6.60
C ARG A 101 -11.39 -16.91 7.16
N GLU A 102 -11.71 -17.80 8.07
CA GLU A 102 -13.02 -17.83 8.73
C GLU A 102 -13.24 -16.60 9.64
N THR A 103 -12.16 -16.06 10.22
CA THR A 103 -12.22 -14.98 11.22
C THR A 103 -11.58 -13.67 10.75
N ALA A 104 -10.85 -13.67 9.63
CA ALA A 104 -10.12 -12.51 9.14
C ALA A 104 -10.27 -12.28 7.64
N LYS A 105 -10.23 -11.01 7.24
CA LYS A 105 -10.25 -10.63 5.81
C LYS A 105 -8.97 -11.10 5.09
N PRO A 106 -9.05 -11.40 3.76
CA PRO A 106 -7.90 -11.84 2.95
C PRO A 106 -6.65 -10.99 3.13
N ALA A 107 -6.82 -9.66 3.12
CA ALA A 107 -5.72 -8.72 3.28
C ALA A 107 -5.02 -8.82 4.65
N THR A 108 -5.72 -9.23 5.71
CA THR A 108 -5.15 -9.44 7.04
C THR A 108 -4.33 -10.72 7.05
N VAL A 109 -4.88 -11.81 6.54
CA VAL A 109 -4.17 -13.09 6.43
C VAL A 109 -2.91 -12.95 5.57
N ASN A 110 -2.99 -12.22 4.46
CA ASN A 110 -1.82 -11.94 3.62
C ASN A 110 -0.72 -11.14 4.36
N LYS A 111 -1.07 -10.26 5.31
CA LYS A 111 -0.07 -9.55 6.11
C LYS A 111 0.63 -10.49 7.09
N GLU A 112 -0.14 -11.37 7.75
CA GLU A 112 0.38 -12.38 8.66
C GLU A 112 1.36 -13.32 7.90
N LEU A 113 0.91 -13.89 6.79
CA LEU A 113 1.74 -14.75 5.93
C LEU A 113 2.93 -14.01 5.29
N GLY A 114 2.77 -12.71 4.98
CA GLY A 114 3.84 -11.85 4.50
C GLY A 114 4.95 -11.66 5.53
N LEU A 115 4.59 -11.56 6.82
CA LEU A 115 5.55 -11.53 7.91
C LEU A 115 6.31 -12.84 8.01
N VAL A 116 5.63 -13.99 7.96
CA VAL A 116 6.24 -15.32 7.94
C VAL A 116 7.22 -15.46 6.77
N ARG A 117 6.78 -15.08 5.56
CA ARG A 117 7.64 -15.11 4.37
C ARG A 117 8.92 -14.30 4.56
N HIS A 118 8.79 -13.10 5.11
CA HIS A 118 9.94 -12.22 5.30
C HIS A 118 10.88 -12.73 6.40
N SER A 119 10.35 -13.23 7.52
CA SER A 119 11.17 -13.77 8.60
C SER A 119 11.95 -15.02 8.18
N PHE A 120 11.35 -15.95 7.44
CA PHE A 120 12.08 -17.08 6.84
C PHE A 120 13.16 -16.64 5.85
N ASN A 121 12.89 -15.62 5.01
CA ASN A 121 13.93 -15.09 4.12
C ASN A 121 15.13 -14.52 4.87
N VAL A 122 14.90 -13.87 6.03
CA VAL A 122 15.98 -13.37 6.88
C VAL A 122 16.71 -14.54 7.56
N ALA A 123 15.97 -15.52 8.08
CA ALA A 123 16.54 -16.72 8.69
C ALA A 123 17.43 -17.52 7.71
N ILE A 124 17.11 -17.53 6.44
CA ILE A 124 17.91 -18.16 5.39
C ILE A 124 19.16 -17.34 5.06
N ARG A 125 18.99 -16.03 4.83
CA ARG A 125 20.05 -15.20 4.23
C ARG A 125 21.06 -14.67 5.22
N GLU A 126 20.68 -14.50 6.48
CA GLU A 126 21.48 -13.79 7.46
C GLU A 126 21.80 -14.63 8.69
N TRP A 127 20.91 -15.55 9.05
CA TRP A 127 21.11 -16.38 10.24
C TRP A 127 21.53 -17.80 9.89
N GLU A 128 21.35 -18.22 8.63
CA GLU A 128 21.64 -19.58 8.16
C GLU A 128 20.91 -20.70 8.92
N TRP A 129 19.76 -20.34 9.58
CA TRP A 129 18.95 -21.27 10.38
C TRP A 129 18.11 -22.24 9.56
N CYS A 130 17.85 -21.91 8.31
CA CYS A 130 17.09 -22.76 7.38
C CYS A 130 17.49 -22.47 5.94
N ARG A 131 17.26 -23.45 5.06
CA ARG A 131 17.64 -23.37 3.66
C ARG A 131 16.50 -22.94 2.76
N ASP A 132 15.29 -23.42 3.06
CA ASP A 132 14.11 -23.22 2.23
C ASP A 132 13.05 -22.42 2.98
N ASN A 133 12.36 -21.53 2.25
CA ASN A 133 11.24 -20.79 2.78
C ASN A 133 9.93 -21.53 2.43
N PRO A 134 9.21 -22.08 3.43
CA PRO A 134 7.99 -22.83 3.18
C PRO A 134 6.87 -21.98 2.52
N MET A 135 6.95 -20.66 2.66
CA MET A 135 6.02 -19.72 2.02
C MET A 135 6.16 -19.63 0.50
N GLN A 136 7.24 -20.15 -0.11
CA GLN A 136 7.38 -20.16 -1.58
C GLN A 136 6.32 -21.02 -2.26
N ARG A 137 5.85 -22.07 -1.60
CA ARG A 137 4.82 -22.99 -2.09
C ARG A 137 3.41 -22.66 -1.62
N VAL A 138 3.21 -21.52 -0.95
CA VAL A 138 1.90 -21.08 -0.46
C VAL A 138 1.42 -19.87 -1.26
N CYS A 139 0.32 -20.03 -1.97
CA CYS A 139 -0.30 -18.95 -2.70
C CYS A 139 -0.96 -17.96 -1.73
N MET A 140 -0.71 -16.66 -1.94
CA MET A 140 -1.39 -15.59 -1.23
C MET A 140 -2.83 -15.43 -1.73
N GLU A 141 -3.72 -14.92 -0.88
CA GLU A 141 -5.08 -14.60 -1.26
C GLU A 141 -5.14 -13.47 -2.29
N LYS A 142 -6.01 -13.61 -3.29
CA LYS A 142 -6.31 -12.50 -4.20
C LYS A 142 -7.12 -11.44 -3.45
N VAL A 143 -6.59 -10.24 -3.35
CA VAL A 143 -7.24 -9.12 -2.64
C VAL A 143 -7.60 -8.05 -3.65
N ARG A 144 -8.91 -7.90 -3.90
CA ARG A 144 -9.44 -6.77 -4.67
C ARG A 144 -9.74 -5.63 -3.68
N ASN A 145 -8.86 -4.66 -3.60
CA ASN A 145 -8.99 -3.48 -2.70
C ASN A 145 -9.23 -2.19 -3.50
N GLU A 146 -9.62 -2.30 -4.74
CA GLU A 146 -9.93 -1.14 -5.56
C GLU A 146 -11.19 -0.49 -5.01
N ARG A 147 -11.04 0.74 -4.57
CA ARG A 147 -12.14 1.60 -4.14
C ARG A 147 -12.25 2.73 -5.15
N ASP A 148 -13.41 2.80 -5.77
CA ASP A 148 -13.74 3.84 -6.71
C ASP A 148 -14.84 4.72 -6.11
N ARG A 149 -14.48 5.45 -5.03
CA ARG A 149 -15.39 6.30 -4.28
C ARG A 149 -14.80 7.70 -4.14
N TRP A 150 -15.51 8.67 -4.69
CA TRP A 150 -15.20 10.11 -4.57
C TRP A 150 -16.46 10.88 -4.19
N LEU A 151 -16.30 12.14 -3.76
CA LEU A 151 -17.40 13.03 -3.40
C LEU A 151 -17.96 13.75 -4.62
N SER A 152 -19.29 13.77 -4.76
CA SER A 152 -19.98 14.76 -5.55
C SER A 152 -19.94 16.15 -4.88
N SER A 153 -20.33 17.21 -5.60
CA SER A 153 -20.40 18.56 -5.05
C SER A 153 -21.42 18.65 -3.91
N ASP A 154 -22.59 18.00 -4.06
CA ASP A 154 -23.63 17.98 -3.03
C ASP A 154 -23.20 17.23 -1.79
N GLU A 155 -22.51 16.10 -1.97
CA GLU A 155 -21.94 15.33 -0.86
C GLU A 155 -20.87 16.12 -0.10
N GLU A 156 -20.02 16.89 -0.82
CA GLU A 156 -19.05 17.79 -0.18
C GLU A 156 -19.77 18.84 0.66
N GLY A 157 -20.81 19.48 0.11
CA GLY A 157 -21.62 20.47 0.81
C GLY A 157 -22.20 19.90 2.11
N ARG A 158 -22.84 18.72 2.03
CA ARG A 158 -23.39 18.04 3.23
C ARG A 158 -22.32 17.68 4.24
N LEU A 159 -21.16 17.16 3.79
CA LEU A 159 -20.06 16.81 4.68
C LEU A 159 -19.54 18.03 5.44
N LEU A 160 -19.34 19.14 4.75
CA LEU A 160 -18.88 20.39 5.35
C LEU A 160 -19.92 20.94 6.34
N ALA A 161 -21.20 20.95 6.00
CA ALA A 161 -22.28 21.41 6.87
C ALA A 161 -22.37 20.65 8.21
N HIS A 162 -22.04 19.34 8.19
CA HIS A 162 -22.05 18.50 9.40
C HIS A 162 -20.68 18.38 10.08
N SER A 163 -19.69 19.15 9.63
CA SER A 163 -18.33 19.15 10.18
C SER A 163 -18.08 20.37 11.07
N ALA A 164 -17.41 20.16 12.22
CA ALA A 164 -16.94 21.27 13.05
C ALA A 164 -15.93 22.14 12.26
N PRO A 165 -15.82 23.46 12.56
CA PRO A 165 -14.97 24.39 11.78
C PRO A 165 -13.53 23.94 11.57
N TRP A 166 -12.91 23.39 12.60
CA TRP A 166 -11.54 22.85 12.50
C TRP A 166 -11.44 21.66 11.53
N LEU A 167 -12.49 20.82 11.48
CA LEU A 167 -12.55 19.67 10.59
C LEU A 167 -12.85 20.11 9.15
N GLN A 168 -13.69 21.13 8.95
CA GLN A 168 -13.94 21.74 7.65
C GLN A 168 -12.64 22.23 7.01
N ASP A 169 -11.79 22.93 7.78
CA ASP A 169 -10.49 23.39 7.30
C ASP A 169 -9.61 22.24 6.81
N ILE A 170 -9.56 21.11 7.55
CA ILE A 170 -8.79 19.93 7.18
C ILE A 170 -9.38 19.23 5.94
N ILE A 171 -10.71 19.14 5.84
CA ILE A 171 -11.39 18.55 4.67
C ILE A 171 -11.11 19.38 3.41
N VAL A 172 -11.31 20.69 3.48
CA VAL A 172 -11.03 21.62 2.36
C VAL A 172 -9.57 21.53 1.95
N PHE A 173 -8.65 21.47 2.91
CA PHE A 173 -7.25 21.32 2.65
C PHE A 173 -6.92 19.98 1.97
N ALA A 174 -7.50 18.89 2.45
CA ALA A 174 -7.30 17.56 1.86
C ALA A 174 -7.83 17.45 0.42
N LEU A 175 -9.02 18.03 0.16
CA LEU A 175 -9.67 18.06 -1.16
C LEU A 175 -8.90 18.89 -2.20
N ASN A 176 -8.11 19.88 -1.77
CA ASN A 176 -7.37 20.78 -2.66
C ASN A 176 -5.87 20.49 -2.74
N THR A 177 -5.34 19.57 -1.93
CA THR A 177 -3.92 19.17 -1.96
C THR A 177 -3.70 17.71 -2.30
N GLY A 178 -4.69 16.86 -2.09
CA GLY A 178 -4.56 15.41 -2.19
C GLY A 178 -3.55 14.81 -1.19
N MET A 179 -3.14 15.54 -0.16
CA MET A 179 -2.16 15.08 0.83
C MET A 179 -2.70 13.92 1.66
N ARG A 180 -1.79 13.05 2.11
CA ARG A 180 -2.15 11.97 3.04
C ARG A 180 -2.47 12.54 4.43
N ARG A 181 -3.38 11.90 5.16
CA ARG A 181 -3.75 12.31 6.53
C ARG A 181 -2.54 12.63 7.41
N GLY A 182 -1.55 11.76 7.43
CA GLY A 182 -0.35 11.98 8.24
C GLY A 182 0.50 13.16 7.76
N GLU A 183 0.52 13.44 6.47
CA GLU A 183 1.22 14.61 5.91
C GLU A 183 0.50 15.92 6.31
N ILE A 184 -0.83 15.94 6.30
CA ILE A 184 -1.64 17.10 6.71
C ILE A 184 -1.44 17.39 8.21
N LEU A 185 -1.54 16.35 9.05
CA LEU A 185 -1.42 16.54 10.50
C LEU A 185 -0.01 16.94 10.93
N ASN A 186 1.03 16.51 10.22
CA ASN A 186 2.42 16.88 10.49
C ASN A 186 2.89 18.13 9.71
N LEU A 187 1.98 18.82 9.00
CA LEU A 187 2.35 20.00 8.22
C LEU A 187 2.72 21.15 9.16
N GLN A 188 3.90 21.69 8.96
CA GLN A 188 4.45 22.82 9.69
C GLN A 188 4.44 24.08 8.83
N TRP A 189 4.34 25.24 9.44
CA TRP A 189 4.32 26.53 8.76
C TRP A 189 5.58 26.79 7.95
N GLN A 190 6.73 26.33 8.42
CA GLN A 190 8.02 26.43 7.67
C GLN A 190 8.03 25.74 6.31
N ALA A 191 7.08 24.82 6.09
CA ALA A 191 6.93 24.12 4.82
C ALA A 191 6.03 24.87 3.82
N ILE A 192 5.50 26.03 4.18
CA ILE A 192 4.56 26.84 3.38
C ILE A 192 5.21 28.15 3.00
N ASP A 193 5.24 28.45 1.71
CA ASP A 193 5.58 29.75 1.16
C ASP A 193 4.31 30.38 0.56
N LEU A 194 3.70 31.30 1.31
CA LEU A 194 2.49 32.00 0.89
C LEU A 194 2.75 33.00 -0.25
N ASN A 195 3.98 33.53 -0.38
CA ASN A 195 4.31 34.46 -1.45
C ASN A 195 4.43 33.73 -2.80
N ARG A 196 5.06 32.56 -2.80
CA ARG A 196 5.15 31.70 -3.97
C ARG A 196 3.94 30.80 -4.18
N GLN A 197 3.00 30.84 -3.25
CA GLN A 197 1.81 29.98 -3.24
C GLN A 197 2.14 28.49 -3.39
N VAL A 198 3.09 27.99 -2.62
CA VAL A 198 3.50 26.60 -2.64
C VAL A 198 3.66 26.06 -1.22
N LEU A 199 3.47 24.76 -1.07
CA LEU A 199 3.89 24.02 0.12
C LEU A 199 4.79 22.84 -0.28
N VAL A 200 5.74 22.53 0.61
CA VAL A 200 6.70 21.44 0.41
C VAL A 200 6.41 20.32 1.39
N VAL A 201 6.06 19.15 0.89
CA VAL A 201 5.91 17.95 1.71
C VAL A 201 7.29 17.33 1.92
N MET A 202 7.89 17.57 3.11
CA MET A 202 9.27 17.21 3.42
C MET A 202 9.51 15.72 3.65
N ARG A 203 8.51 14.97 4.14
CA ARG A 203 8.58 13.53 4.39
C ARG A 203 7.30 12.85 3.93
N SER A 204 7.35 12.25 2.74
CA SER A 204 6.36 11.25 2.38
C SER A 204 6.72 9.91 3.05
N LYS A 205 5.77 8.98 3.14
CA LYS A 205 6.04 7.58 3.57
C LYS A 205 7.20 6.93 2.78
N ASN A 206 7.51 7.46 1.60
CA ASN A 206 8.52 6.94 0.67
C ASN A 206 9.82 7.78 0.63
N GLY A 207 9.97 8.79 1.52
CA GLY A 207 11.19 9.61 1.63
C GLY A 207 11.34 10.74 0.61
N GLU A 208 10.49 10.84 -0.41
CA GLU A 208 10.61 11.84 -1.47
C GLU A 208 9.93 13.16 -1.09
N LYS A 209 10.63 14.28 -1.36
CA LYS A 209 10.07 15.62 -1.28
C LYS A 209 9.17 15.89 -2.49
N ARG A 210 8.06 16.59 -2.28
CA ARG A 210 7.25 17.12 -3.39
C ARG A 210 6.71 18.49 -3.05
N THR A 211 6.57 19.31 -4.07
CA THR A 211 5.92 20.63 -3.97
C THR A 211 4.47 20.49 -4.43
N VAL A 212 3.57 21.09 -3.69
CA VAL A 212 2.14 21.18 -4.01
C VAL A 212 1.79 22.65 -4.15
N PRO A 213 1.35 23.13 -5.35
CA PRO A 213 0.85 24.49 -5.54
C PRO A 213 -0.40 24.75 -4.70
N LEU A 214 -0.54 25.98 -4.24
CA LEU A 214 -1.72 26.44 -3.49
C LEU A 214 -2.65 27.21 -4.47
N ASN A 215 -3.90 26.79 -4.52
CA ASN A 215 -4.94 27.58 -5.18
C ASN A 215 -5.46 28.69 -4.27
N GLY A 216 -6.30 29.61 -4.79
CA GLY A 216 -6.86 30.74 -4.03
C GLY A 216 -7.53 30.30 -2.74
N ARG A 217 -8.38 29.25 -2.80
CA ARG A 217 -9.11 28.70 -1.63
C ARG A 217 -8.16 28.24 -0.51
N LEU A 218 -7.04 27.62 -0.86
CA LEU A 218 -6.02 27.22 0.11
C LEU A 218 -5.23 28.41 0.65
N THR A 219 -4.90 29.36 -0.21
CA THR A 219 -4.18 30.59 0.19
C THR A 219 -4.99 31.37 1.21
N ASP A 220 -6.30 31.56 0.99
CA ASP A 220 -7.20 32.26 1.92
C ASP A 220 -7.36 31.51 3.23
N LEU A 221 -7.53 30.17 3.16
CA LEU A 221 -7.58 29.32 4.35
C LEU A 221 -6.31 29.47 5.18
N LEU A 222 -5.15 29.40 4.55
CA LEU A 222 -3.86 29.49 5.23
C LEU A 222 -3.57 30.87 5.77
N LYS A 223 -3.93 31.95 5.05
CA LYS A 223 -3.84 33.34 5.56
C LYS A 223 -4.71 33.53 6.79
N ARG A 224 -5.96 33.07 6.77
CA ARG A 224 -6.87 33.11 7.93
C ARG A 224 -6.34 32.33 9.12
N LYS A 225 -5.68 31.19 8.89
CA LYS A 225 -5.05 30.42 9.96
C LYS A 225 -3.79 31.08 10.49
N ALA A 226 -2.98 31.70 9.61
CA ALA A 226 -1.77 32.41 9.99
C ALA A 226 -2.09 33.62 10.90
N SER A 227 -3.17 34.39 10.63
CA SER A 227 -3.59 35.51 11.45
C SER A 227 -4.04 35.14 12.87
N LYS A 228 -4.47 33.88 13.08
CA LYS A 228 -4.86 33.29 14.36
C LYS A 228 -3.78 32.42 14.98
N ARG A 229 -2.57 32.47 14.41
CA ARG A 229 -1.46 31.61 14.81
C ARG A 229 -0.97 32.00 16.20
N ALA A 230 -1.04 31.08 17.14
CA ALA A 230 -0.24 31.12 18.34
C ALA A 230 1.20 30.63 18.06
N ALA A 231 2.06 30.56 19.06
CA ALA A 231 3.48 30.23 18.91
C ALA A 231 3.78 28.82 18.28
N GLY A 232 2.76 28.03 18.03
CA GLY A 232 2.89 26.66 17.53
C GLY A 232 3.44 26.54 16.09
N SER A 233 4.14 25.47 15.82
CA SER A 233 4.76 25.18 14.52
C SER A 233 3.81 24.50 13.52
N PHE A 234 2.75 23.80 13.99
CA PHE A 234 1.84 23.04 13.14
C PHE A 234 0.73 23.90 12.54
N VAL A 235 0.36 23.63 11.29
CA VAL A 235 -0.75 24.32 10.59
C VAL A 235 -2.10 23.87 11.14
N PHE A 236 -2.22 22.57 11.43
CA PHE A 236 -3.41 21.96 12.03
C PHE A 236 -3.04 21.41 13.41
N ALA A 237 -3.06 22.28 14.41
CA ALA A 237 -2.80 21.92 15.80
C ALA A 237 -4.08 21.57 16.56
N SER A 238 -3.95 20.85 17.66
CA SER A 238 -5.00 20.67 18.66
C SER A 238 -5.29 21.98 19.39
N SER A 239 -6.32 22.01 20.23
CA SER A 239 -6.61 23.14 21.11
C SER A 239 -5.48 23.46 22.10
N ALA A 240 -4.62 22.45 22.39
CA ALA A 240 -3.42 22.60 23.23
C ALA A 240 -2.15 22.87 22.40
N GLU A 241 -2.29 23.30 21.13
CA GLU A 241 -1.19 23.62 20.20
C GLU A 241 -0.22 22.46 19.92
N THR A 242 -0.61 21.25 20.25
CA THR A 242 0.16 20.05 19.99
C THR A 242 -0.26 19.38 18.68
N LEU A 243 0.50 18.37 18.26
CA LEU A 243 0.16 17.52 17.13
C LEU A 243 -1.27 16.94 17.31
N PHE A 244 -2.11 17.10 16.30
CA PHE A 244 -3.47 16.58 16.32
C PHE A 244 -3.48 15.04 16.27
N ASP A 245 -4.22 14.40 17.19
CA ASP A 245 -4.32 12.94 17.19
C ASP A 245 -5.09 12.43 15.96
N ALA A 246 -4.45 11.58 15.19
CA ALA A 246 -5.01 11.01 13.98
C ALA A 246 -6.26 10.12 14.23
N ARG A 247 -6.44 9.58 15.44
CA ARG A 247 -7.61 8.79 15.83
C ARG A 247 -8.79 9.72 16.06
N ASN A 248 -8.57 10.86 16.71
CA ASN A 248 -9.59 11.87 16.96
C ASN A 248 -10.10 12.44 15.64
N LEU A 249 -9.20 12.79 14.70
CA LEU A 249 -9.60 13.20 13.36
C LEU A 249 -10.45 12.13 12.67
N THR A 250 -10.02 10.87 12.71
CA THR A 250 -10.76 9.77 12.05
C THR A 250 -12.14 9.57 12.66
N ARG A 251 -12.26 9.69 13.99
CA ARG A 251 -13.54 9.56 14.70
C ARG A 251 -14.49 10.71 14.36
N ALA A 252 -13.98 11.94 14.41
CA ALA A 252 -14.77 13.13 14.08
C ALA A 252 -15.23 13.11 12.61
N PHE A 253 -14.33 12.75 11.69
CA PHE A 253 -14.66 12.62 10.27
C PHE A 253 -15.74 11.55 10.02
N ARG A 254 -15.61 10.38 10.65
CA ARG A 254 -16.62 9.31 10.52
C ARG A 254 -17.99 9.78 11.03
N LEU A 255 -18.03 10.49 12.15
CA LEU A 255 -19.28 11.04 12.69
C LEU A 255 -19.90 12.06 11.72
N ALA A 256 -19.10 12.96 11.18
CA ALA A 256 -19.56 13.94 10.19
C ALA A 256 -20.08 13.25 8.90
N ALA A 257 -19.34 12.26 8.38
CA ALA A 257 -19.75 11.49 7.21
C ALA A 257 -21.08 10.74 7.44
N THR A 258 -21.26 10.13 8.63
CA THR A 258 -22.51 9.47 8.99
C THR A 258 -23.68 10.47 9.05
N LYS A 259 -23.48 11.65 9.69
CA LYS A 259 -24.50 12.70 9.74
C LYS A 259 -24.85 13.29 8.37
N ALA A 260 -23.87 13.34 7.48
CA ALA A 260 -24.04 13.77 6.09
C ALA A 260 -24.63 12.69 5.17
N ALA A 261 -25.03 11.53 5.72
CA ALA A 261 -25.52 10.38 4.98
C ALA A 261 -24.56 9.87 3.88
N LEU A 262 -23.25 9.92 4.13
CA LEU A 262 -22.22 9.41 3.23
C LEU A 262 -21.93 7.94 3.55
N SER A 263 -22.43 7.02 2.73
CA SER A 263 -22.15 5.59 2.87
C SER A 263 -20.72 5.27 2.46
N ASP A 264 -20.05 4.42 3.25
CA ASP A 264 -18.69 3.87 3.01
C ASP A 264 -17.66 4.92 2.54
N PHE A 265 -17.70 6.13 3.14
CA PHE A 265 -16.76 7.21 2.83
C PHE A 265 -15.75 7.43 3.96
N ARG A 266 -14.47 7.40 3.67
CA ARG A 266 -13.37 7.49 4.62
C ARG A 266 -12.53 8.73 4.36
N PHE A 267 -11.80 9.21 5.35
CA PHE A 267 -10.90 10.35 5.20
C PHE A 267 -9.91 10.23 4.03
N HIS A 268 -9.44 9.01 3.73
CA HIS A 268 -8.52 8.80 2.61
C HIS A 268 -9.20 8.99 1.24
N ASP A 269 -10.51 8.85 1.17
CA ASP A 269 -11.26 9.02 -0.06
C ASP A 269 -11.35 10.49 -0.51
N LEU A 270 -11.03 11.46 0.39
CA LEU A 270 -10.81 12.86 0.02
C LEU A 270 -9.63 13.00 -0.97
N ARG A 271 -8.57 12.23 -0.76
CA ARG A 271 -7.44 12.18 -1.71
C ARG A 271 -7.84 11.50 -3.02
N HIS A 272 -8.69 10.49 -2.98
CA HIS A 272 -9.26 9.90 -4.19
C HIS A 272 -10.11 10.93 -4.93
N THR A 273 -10.96 11.68 -4.22
CA THR A 273 -11.76 12.77 -4.78
C THR A 273 -10.91 13.84 -5.47
N PHE A 274 -9.81 14.28 -4.84
CA PHE A 274 -8.86 15.21 -5.47
C PHE A 274 -8.32 14.65 -6.79
N ALA A 275 -7.84 13.41 -6.79
CA ALA A 275 -7.27 12.78 -7.98
C ALA A 275 -8.30 12.58 -9.10
N THR A 276 -9.50 12.10 -8.75
CA THR A 276 -10.60 11.87 -9.69
C THR A 276 -11.05 13.18 -10.32
N ARG A 277 -11.22 14.25 -9.54
CA ARG A 277 -11.61 15.56 -10.06
C ARG A 277 -10.58 16.14 -11.02
N LEU A 278 -9.29 15.98 -10.75
CA LEU A 278 -8.23 16.39 -11.68
C LEU A 278 -8.26 15.58 -12.97
N ALA A 279 -8.45 14.26 -12.87
CA ALA A 279 -8.57 13.40 -14.04
C ALA A 279 -9.80 13.75 -14.88
N GLN A 280 -10.97 13.96 -14.24
CA GLN A 280 -12.21 14.40 -14.91
C GLN A 280 -12.08 15.77 -15.57
N ALA A 281 -11.24 16.66 -15.01
CA ALA A 281 -10.89 17.95 -15.61
C ALA A 281 -9.81 17.87 -16.69
N GLY A 282 -9.45 16.67 -17.18
CA GLY A 282 -8.48 16.48 -18.25
C GLY A 282 -7.02 16.70 -17.84
N VAL A 283 -6.70 16.81 -16.55
CA VAL A 283 -5.31 16.96 -16.10
C VAL A 283 -4.54 15.67 -16.36
N ASP A 284 -3.41 15.81 -17.04
CA ASP A 284 -2.53 14.69 -17.35
C ASP A 284 -2.18 13.84 -16.12
N LEU A 285 -2.25 12.52 -16.25
CA LEU A 285 -2.05 11.57 -15.15
C LEU A 285 -0.65 11.64 -14.54
N TYR A 286 0.37 12.04 -15.31
CA TYR A 286 1.71 12.24 -14.75
C TYR A 286 1.74 13.45 -13.79
N LYS A 287 1.04 14.55 -14.14
CA LYS A 287 0.88 15.70 -13.22
C LYS A 287 0.13 15.29 -11.96
N VAL A 288 -0.97 14.51 -12.08
CA VAL A 288 -1.70 13.95 -10.93
C VAL A 288 -0.79 13.06 -10.09
N GLN A 289 0.02 12.20 -10.70
CA GLN A 289 1.01 11.36 -10.02
C GLN A 289 1.99 12.19 -9.20
N ARG A 290 2.55 13.25 -9.77
CA ARG A 290 3.50 14.16 -9.12
C ARG A 290 2.87 14.88 -7.92
N LEU A 291 1.67 15.42 -8.09
CA LEU A 291 0.93 16.09 -7.01
C LEU A 291 0.63 15.15 -5.85
N LEU A 292 0.20 13.94 -6.14
CA LEU A 292 -0.07 12.93 -5.14
C LEU A 292 1.21 12.35 -4.50
N GLY A 293 2.35 12.39 -5.18
CA GLY A 293 3.56 11.71 -4.75
C GLY A 293 3.39 10.19 -4.77
N HIS A 294 2.90 9.65 -5.89
CA HIS A 294 2.85 8.22 -6.16
C HIS A 294 4.17 7.76 -6.73
N LYS A 295 4.77 6.73 -6.13
CA LYS A 295 6.07 6.20 -6.55
C LYS A 295 6.01 5.53 -7.93
N THR A 296 4.88 4.92 -8.29
CA THR A 296 4.70 4.22 -9.57
C THR A 296 3.48 4.76 -10.31
N ALA A 297 3.54 4.78 -11.64
CA ALA A 297 2.42 5.18 -12.50
C ALA A 297 1.18 4.29 -12.26
N ALA A 298 1.37 2.99 -12.02
CA ALA A 298 0.30 2.04 -11.73
C ALA A 298 -0.64 2.48 -10.58
N MET A 299 -0.10 3.23 -9.59
CA MET A 299 -0.94 3.77 -8.51
C MET A 299 -1.88 4.90 -8.98
N THR A 300 -1.57 5.56 -10.08
CA THR A 300 -2.36 6.67 -10.65
C THR A 300 -3.24 6.20 -11.79
N GLN A 301 -2.86 5.15 -12.52
CA GLN A 301 -3.64 4.57 -13.62
C GLN A 301 -5.08 4.21 -13.23
N ARG A 302 -5.32 3.94 -11.95
CA ARG A 302 -6.68 3.73 -11.42
C ARG A 302 -7.64 4.90 -11.65
N TYR A 303 -7.16 6.10 -11.95
CA TYR A 303 -7.97 7.28 -12.26
C TYR A 303 -8.14 7.51 -13.75
N ALA A 304 -7.48 6.75 -14.62
CA ALA A 304 -7.51 6.93 -16.06
C ALA A 304 -8.92 6.80 -16.66
N HIS A 305 -9.74 5.89 -16.12
CA HIS A 305 -11.11 5.67 -16.60
C HIS A 305 -12.09 6.81 -16.28
N HIS A 306 -11.69 7.79 -15.45
CA HIS A 306 -12.50 8.98 -15.16
C HIS A 306 -12.33 10.13 -16.17
N SER A 307 -11.52 9.95 -17.22
CA SER A 307 -11.24 10.97 -18.22
C SER A 307 -11.46 10.46 -19.65
N PRO A 308 -12.66 9.99 -20.02
CA PRO A 308 -12.94 9.55 -21.40
C PRO A 308 -12.86 10.70 -22.41
N GLU A 309 -13.20 11.94 -22.01
CA GLU A 309 -13.09 13.14 -22.82
C GLU A 309 -11.66 13.43 -23.26
N SER A 310 -10.67 13.22 -22.39
CA SER A 310 -9.27 13.46 -22.74
C SER A 310 -8.75 12.49 -23.82
N LEU A 311 -9.32 11.29 -23.94
CA LEU A 311 -9.02 10.36 -25.03
C LEU A 311 -9.60 10.86 -26.34
N ARG A 312 -10.82 11.40 -26.32
CA ARG A 312 -11.48 12.00 -27.49
C ARG A 312 -10.70 13.23 -27.95
N GLU A 313 -10.34 14.14 -27.05
CA GLU A 313 -9.49 15.30 -27.37
C GLU A 313 -8.16 14.90 -27.99
N GLY A 314 -7.53 13.83 -27.48
CA GLY A 314 -6.29 13.28 -28.04
C GLY A 314 -6.44 12.82 -29.49
N VAL A 315 -7.58 12.21 -29.85
CA VAL A 315 -7.86 11.81 -31.25
C VAL A 315 -8.20 13.02 -32.11
N LEU A 316 -8.97 14.01 -31.60
CA LEU A 316 -9.31 15.22 -32.32
C LEU A 316 -8.09 16.11 -32.68
N ILE A 317 -6.98 15.96 -31.94
CA ILE A 317 -5.71 16.62 -32.30
C ILE A 317 -5.23 16.16 -33.68
N LEU A 318 -5.47 14.92 -34.09
CA LEU A 318 -5.07 14.40 -35.41
C LEU A 318 -5.77 15.14 -36.54
N GLU A 319 -7.02 15.53 -36.37
CA GLU A 319 -7.76 16.33 -37.33
C GLU A 319 -7.14 17.73 -37.50
N ARG A 320 -6.59 18.32 -36.43
CA ARG A 320 -5.92 19.62 -36.45
C ARG A 320 -4.52 19.55 -37.06
N VAL A 321 -3.82 18.45 -36.89
CA VAL A 321 -2.44 18.24 -37.37
C VAL A 321 -2.44 17.85 -38.86
N HIS A 322 -3.51 17.18 -39.34
CA HIS A 322 -3.67 16.73 -40.73
C HIS A 322 -5.02 17.16 -41.32
N PRO A 323 -5.30 18.46 -41.46
CA PRO A 323 -6.61 18.93 -41.93
C PRO A 323 -6.92 18.50 -43.36
N GLN A 324 -5.92 18.20 -44.20
CA GLN A 324 -6.12 17.80 -45.58
C GLN A 324 -6.59 16.34 -45.76
N ILE A 325 -6.37 15.46 -44.80
CA ILE A 325 -6.80 14.06 -44.90
C ILE A 325 -8.30 13.93 -44.68
N SER A 326 -8.89 14.76 -43.82
CA SER A 326 -10.34 14.76 -43.53
C SER A 326 -11.18 15.27 -44.70
N GLN A 327 -10.66 16.16 -45.57
CA GLN A 327 -11.40 16.70 -46.70
C GLN A 327 -11.47 15.72 -47.87
N ASN A 328 -10.50 14.85 -48.06
CA ASN A 328 -10.50 13.89 -49.18
C ASN A 328 -11.50 12.75 -48.99
N TYR A 329 -11.83 12.37 -47.77
CA TYR A 329 -12.85 11.32 -47.53
C TYR A 329 -14.30 11.79 -47.69
N HIS A 330 -14.57 13.11 -47.65
CA HIS A 330 -15.89 13.66 -47.88
C HIS A 330 -16.17 13.99 -49.34
N ASN A 331 -15.14 14.09 -50.20
CA ASN A 331 -15.32 14.42 -51.62
C ASN A 331 -15.45 13.20 -52.54
N GLU A 332 -15.14 11.99 -52.11
CA GLU A 332 -15.31 10.79 -52.94
C GLU A 332 -16.69 10.11 -52.80
N GLY A 333 -17.56 10.59 -51.88
CA GLY A 333 -18.92 10.06 -51.68
C GLY A 333 -20.01 10.68 -52.56
N GLY A 334 -19.66 11.58 -53.50
CA GLY A 334 -20.62 12.40 -54.24
C GLY A 334 -20.71 12.13 -55.75
N ALA A 335 -20.25 10.98 -56.25
CA ALA A 335 -20.40 10.67 -57.69
C ALA A 335 -20.77 9.20 -57.90
N VAL A 336 -22.01 8.83 -57.58
CA VAL A 336 -22.65 7.68 -58.21
C VAL A 336 -23.70 8.28 -59.18
N GLY A 337 -23.20 8.52 -60.37
CA GLY A 337 -23.99 9.00 -61.47
C GLY A 337 -25.02 7.99 -61.91
N GLU A 338 -26.17 8.50 -62.19
CA GLU A 338 -27.18 7.93 -63.07
C GLU A 338 -26.54 7.36 -64.34
N CYS A 339 -26.77 6.10 -64.63
CA CYS A 339 -26.57 5.53 -65.95
C CYS A 339 -27.79 4.69 -66.32
N CYS A 340 -28.67 5.37 -67.10
CA CYS A 340 -29.43 4.93 -68.22
C CYS A 340 -30.08 3.55 -68.19
N ALA A 341 -31.38 3.59 -68.05
CA ALA A 341 -32.31 2.71 -68.79
C ALA A 341 -32.46 3.22 -70.22
N SER A 342 -32.07 2.39 -71.17
CA SER A 342 -32.71 2.34 -72.52
C SER A 342 -32.00 1.33 -73.42
N ALA A 343 -32.62 0.27 -73.71
CA ALA A 343 -32.89 -0.51 -74.91
C ALA A 343 -32.94 -2.02 -74.58
#